data_d91fadce411970a8d0cb7ba1543de46b
#
_entry.id   d91fadce411970a8d0cb7ba1543de46b
#
_cell.length_a   1.000
_cell.length_b   1.000
_cell.length_c   1.000
_cell.angle_alpha   90.00
_cell.angle_beta   90.00
_cell.angle_gamma   90.00
#
_symmetry.space_group_name_H-M   'P 1'
#
loop_
_entity.id
_entity.type
_entity.pdbx_description
1 polymer ?
#
loop_
_entity_poly.entity_id
_entity_poly.type
_entity_poly.pdbx_seq_one_letter_code
_entity_poly.pdbx_strand_id
1 'polypeptide(L)'
;MNRLELTLLFIAGAVCALLLSGCTKELLRNPVPPEHQEIAEVVDMPGVRAWGDERSELFHQDLVRSIRDEPAGLFPRGANGEFQYAGLALSGGGDHGAFGAGFLKGWSQSGTRPTFKIVTGISTGALIAPFALLGEEYDDILVQAYTTVTAESVYREHSFISAYMNEAMADNHPLQELVHELMTDEVIDAIGQAHHRGQRLFIGTTNFDAQRPVIWNMGAVANSRHPEAYRIFRDLLIASAAIPIFFPAVFLDVEAAGKMYEEM
;
A
#
# COMPACT_ATOMS: atom_id res chain seq x y z
N MET A 1 -43.90 -33.93 -20.48
CA MET A 1 -42.58 -33.61 -19.88
C MET A 1 -42.10 -34.87 -19.16
N ASN A 2 -41.02 -35.47 -19.59
CA ASN A 2 -40.53 -36.67 -18.94
C ASN A 2 -39.68 -36.33 -17.69
N ARG A 3 -39.37 -37.32 -16.84
CA ARG A 3 -38.60 -37.08 -15.60
C ARG A 3 -37.23 -36.42 -15.84
N LEU A 4 -36.63 -36.69 -16.97
CA LEU A 4 -35.32 -36.13 -17.36
C LEU A 4 -35.42 -34.64 -17.69
N GLU A 5 -36.47 -34.22 -18.37
CA GLU A 5 -36.72 -32.78 -18.71
C GLU A 5 -37.00 -31.98 -17.46
N LEU A 6 -37.74 -32.57 -16.47
CA LEU A 6 -37.98 -31.91 -15.21
C LEU A 6 -36.70 -31.73 -14.38
N THR A 7 -35.82 -32.74 -14.37
CA THR A 7 -34.55 -32.69 -13.66
C THR A 7 -33.59 -31.66 -14.29
N LEU A 8 -33.53 -31.57 -15.60
CA LEU A 8 -32.72 -30.58 -16.30
C LEU A 8 -33.22 -29.14 -16.06
N LEU A 9 -34.51 -28.93 -16.04
CA LEU A 9 -35.12 -27.62 -15.68
C LEU A 9 -34.84 -27.23 -14.22
N PHE A 10 -34.86 -28.18 -13.30
CA PHE A 10 -34.50 -27.92 -11.90
C PHE A 10 -33.03 -27.59 -11.72
N ILE A 11 -32.13 -28.30 -12.41
CA ILE A 11 -30.70 -28.02 -12.40
C ILE A 11 -30.40 -26.65 -13.03
N ALA A 12 -31.02 -26.34 -14.18
CA ALA A 12 -30.86 -25.03 -14.83
C ALA A 12 -31.38 -23.89 -13.94
N GLY A 13 -32.53 -24.09 -13.28
CA GLY A 13 -33.07 -23.12 -12.31
C GLY A 13 -32.17 -22.92 -11.08
N ALA A 14 -31.58 -23.99 -10.54
CA ALA A 14 -30.64 -23.92 -9.42
C ALA A 14 -29.33 -23.23 -9.80
N VAL A 15 -28.81 -23.51 -11.02
CA VAL A 15 -27.62 -22.82 -11.57
C VAL A 15 -27.90 -21.34 -11.81
N CYS A 16 -29.06 -20.97 -12.37
CA CYS A 16 -29.46 -19.55 -12.50
C CYS A 16 -29.61 -18.87 -11.13
N ALA A 17 -30.20 -19.53 -10.14
CA ALA A 17 -30.32 -18.97 -8.78
C ALA A 17 -28.95 -18.78 -8.11
N LEU A 18 -27.99 -19.70 -8.30
CA LEU A 18 -26.62 -19.59 -7.83
C LEU A 18 -25.83 -18.47 -8.54
N LEU A 19 -26.07 -18.25 -9.83
CA LEU A 19 -25.45 -17.16 -10.58
C LEU A 19 -25.97 -15.78 -10.17
N LEU A 20 -27.23 -15.70 -9.70
CA LEU A 20 -27.84 -14.46 -9.21
C LEU A 20 -27.46 -14.13 -7.77
N SER A 21 -27.02 -15.10 -6.96
CA SER A 21 -26.59 -14.85 -5.58
C SER A 21 -25.14 -14.38 -5.46
N GLY A 22 -24.32 -14.49 -6.51
CA GLY A 22 -22.94 -13.97 -6.52
C GLY A 22 -22.82 -12.44 -6.56
N CYS A 23 -23.91 -11.71 -6.91
CA CYS A 23 -23.88 -10.25 -7.02
C CYS A 23 -24.31 -9.50 -5.75
N THR A 24 -24.56 -10.18 -4.62
CA THR A 24 -25.20 -9.51 -3.47
C THR A 24 -24.24 -8.77 -2.55
N LYS A 25 -22.94 -9.07 -2.60
CA LYS A 25 -21.96 -8.41 -1.74
C LYS A 25 -21.53 -7.06 -2.29
N GLU A 26 -21.37 -6.93 -3.60
CA GLU A 26 -21.16 -5.65 -4.28
C GLU A 26 -22.33 -4.67 -4.12
N LEU A 27 -23.56 -5.20 -4.04
CA LEU A 27 -24.79 -4.39 -3.83
C LEU A 27 -24.90 -3.78 -2.42
N LEU A 28 -24.05 -4.19 -1.47
CA LEU A 28 -24.06 -3.68 -0.09
C LEU A 28 -22.98 -2.63 0.17
N ARG A 29 -22.02 -2.45 -0.77
CA ARG A 29 -21.01 -1.39 -0.65
C ARG A 29 -21.66 -0.02 -0.85
N ASN A 30 -21.07 0.98 -0.19
CA ASN A 30 -21.37 2.38 -0.37
C ASN A 30 -20.16 3.11 -0.98
N PRO A 31 -19.83 2.89 -2.27
CA PRO A 31 -18.66 3.51 -2.90
C PRO A 31 -18.85 5.01 -3.06
N VAL A 32 -17.73 5.73 -3.16
CA VAL A 32 -17.75 7.17 -3.41
C VAL A 32 -18.36 7.46 -4.78
N PRO A 33 -19.44 8.27 -4.87
CA PRO A 33 -19.99 8.66 -6.16
C PRO A 33 -18.96 9.40 -7.02
N PRO A 34 -18.98 9.26 -8.36
CA PRO A 34 -18.00 9.86 -9.25
C PRO A 34 -17.81 11.37 -9.03
N GLU A 35 -18.90 12.11 -8.76
CA GLU A 35 -18.88 13.54 -8.49
C GLU A 35 -18.22 13.95 -7.18
N HIS A 36 -17.93 12.98 -6.28
CA HIS A 36 -17.31 13.20 -4.97
C HIS A 36 -15.91 12.61 -4.85
N GLN A 37 -15.42 11.86 -5.85
CA GLN A 37 -14.12 11.19 -5.79
C GLN A 37 -12.96 12.17 -5.61
N GLU A 38 -13.04 13.38 -6.20
CA GLU A 38 -11.98 14.38 -6.08
C GLU A 38 -11.86 14.99 -4.67
N ILE A 39 -12.92 14.95 -3.89
CA ILE A 39 -12.95 15.54 -2.55
C ILE A 39 -12.99 14.49 -1.43
N ALA A 40 -12.94 13.22 -1.78
CA ALA A 40 -12.96 12.14 -0.80
C ALA A 40 -11.60 12.08 -0.07
N GLU A 41 -11.63 12.10 1.24
CA GLU A 41 -10.46 12.02 2.12
C GLU A 41 -10.61 10.88 3.11
N VAL A 42 -9.51 10.28 3.53
CA VAL A 42 -9.54 9.34 4.65
C VAL A 42 -10.01 10.08 5.89
N VAL A 43 -10.93 9.47 6.62
CA VAL A 43 -11.53 10.07 7.81
C VAL A 43 -10.45 10.56 8.77
N ASP A 44 -10.58 11.79 9.23
CA ASP A 44 -9.64 12.45 10.16
C ASP A 44 -8.17 12.48 9.70
N MET A 45 -7.90 12.23 8.40
CA MET A 45 -6.56 12.27 7.82
C MET A 45 -6.52 13.12 6.53
N PRO A 46 -6.87 14.39 6.56
CA PRO A 46 -6.89 15.21 5.35
C PRO A 46 -5.49 15.39 4.76
N GLY A 47 -5.38 15.30 3.44
CA GLY A 47 -4.15 15.57 2.69
C GLY A 47 -3.07 14.51 2.80
N VAL A 48 -3.37 13.30 3.32
CA VAL A 48 -2.41 12.18 3.34
C VAL A 48 -2.24 11.52 1.98
N ARG A 49 -3.13 11.81 1.02
CA ARG A 49 -3.13 11.23 -0.31
C ARG A 49 -3.30 12.27 -1.41
N ALA A 50 -2.92 11.88 -2.61
CA ALA A 50 -3.15 12.64 -3.82
C ALA A 50 -3.33 11.69 -5.01
N TRP A 51 -4.03 12.13 -6.05
CA TRP A 51 -4.09 11.41 -7.32
C TRP A 51 -2.70 11.39 -7.97
N GLY A 52 -2.27 10.21 -8.43
CA GLY A 52 -0.92 10.04 -8.99
C GLY A 52 -0.78 10.55 -10.44
N ASP A 53 -1.90 10.81 -11.11
CA ASP A 53 -2.00 11.34 -12.48
C ASP A 53 -2.18 12.87 -12.52
N GLU A 54 -2.21 13.53 -11.36
CA GLU A 54 -2.39 14.97 -11.23
C GLU A 54 -1.33 15.62 -10.35
N ARG A 55 -1.18 16.94 -10.50
CA ARG A 55 -0.30 17.74 -9.65
C ARG A 55 -0.99 18.06 -8.33
N SER A 56 -0.41 17.64 -7.23
CA SER A 56 -0.91 17.95 -5.89
C SER A 56 -0.19 19.17 -5.31
N GLU A 57 -0.94 20.23 -5.07
CA GLU A 57 -0.43 21.43 -4.39
C GLU A 57 -0.11 21.14 -2.92
N LEU A 58 -0.89 20.27 -2.26
CA LEU A 58 -0.64 19.86 -0.88
C LEU A 58 0.70 19.12 -0.74
N PHE A 59 1.00 18.20 -1.65
CA PHE A 59 2.28 17.49 -1.65
C PHE A 59 3.45 18.40 -2.01
N HIS A 60 3.23 19.35 -2.92
CA HIS A 60 4.24 20.36 -3.23
C HIS A 60 4.58 21.22 -2.00
N GLN A 61 3.57 21.71 -1.30
CA GLN A 61 3.76 22.50 -0.08
C GLN A 61 4.41 21.67 1.04
N ASP A 62 4.05 20.39 1.16
CA ASP A 62 4.66 19.48 2.13
C ASP A 62 6.14 19.25 1.81
N LEU A 63 6.49 19.09 0.54
CA LEU A 63 7.88 18.95 0.12
C LEU A 63 8.69 20.23 0.39
N VAL A 64 8.10 21.41 0.14
CA VAL A 64 8.76 22.69 0.48
C VAL A 64 8.97 22.83 1.98
N ARG A 65 7.97 22.46 2.80
CA ARG A 65 8.12 22.42 4.27
C ARG A 65 9.24 21.46 4.69
N SER A 66 9.31 20.29 4.07
CA SER A 66 10.31 19.28 4.40
C SER A 66 11.77 19.76 4.23
N ILE A 67 12.01 20.70 3.30
CA ILE A 67 13.32 21.32 3.10
C ILE A 67 13.61 22.36 4.20
N ARG A 68 12.59 23.05 4.68
CA ARG A 68 12.73 24.04 5.74
C ARG A 68 13.00 23.42 7.10
N ASP A 69 12.36 22.28 7.37
CA ASP A 69 12.31 21.66 8.68
C ASP A 69 13.43 20.62 8.88
N GLU A 70 14.26 20.39 7.86
CA GLU A 70 15.38 19.43 7.96
C GLU A 70 16.46 19.90 8.92
N PRO A 71 16.99 19.01 9.78
CA PRO A 71 18.11 19.31 10.64
C PRO A 71 19.38 19.64 9.86
N ALA A 72 20.14 20.59 10.36
CA ALA A 72 21.43 20.92 9.76
C ALA A 72 22.37 19.68 9.72
N GLY A 73 22.92 19.39 8.54
CA GLY A 73 23.86 18.28 8.35
C GLY A 73 23.23 16.92 8.07
N LEU A 74 21.89 16.80 8.04
CA LEU A 74 21.24 15.54 7.67
C LEU A 74 21.52 15.14 6.21
N PHE A 75 21.53 16.14 5.32
CA PHE A 75 21.85 15.93 3.91
C PHE A 75 23.17 16.62 3.56
N PRO A 76 24.03 15.97 2.74
CA PRO A 76 25.30 16.54 2.37
C PRO A 76 25.13 17.81 1.53
N ARG A 77 26.15 18.68 1.57
CA ARG A 77 26.26 19.83 0.69
C ARG A 77 27.41 19.62 -0.29
N GLY A 78 27.18 20.01 -1.52
CA GLY A 78 28.24 20.08 -2.53
C GLY A 78 29.31 21.13 -2.18
N ALA A 79 30.40 21.12 -2.93
CA ALA A 79 31.52 22.04 -2.72
C ALA A 79 31.15 23.54 -2.87
N ASN A 80 30.08 23.85 -3.61
CA ASN A 80 29.49 25.18 -3.78
C ASN A 80 28.39 25.52 -2.75
N GLY A 81 28.18 24.66 -1.74
CA GLY A 81 27.18 24.82 -0.69
C GLY A 81 25.76 24.40 -1.07
N GLU A 82 25.53 23.90 -2.28
CA GLU A 82 24.23 23.37 -2.72
C GLU A 82 23.86 22.09 -1.99
N PHE A 83 22.56 21.91 -1.71
CA PHE A 83 22.06 20.67 -1.14
C PHE A 83 22.13 19.52 -2.16
N GLN A 84 22.59 18.37 -1.70
CA GLN A 84 22.60 17.14 -2.48
C GLN A 84 21.55 16.18 -1.91
N TYR A 85 20.41 16.11 -2.56
CA TYR A 85 19.34 15.19 -2.18
C TYR A 85 19.40 13.91 -3.02
N ALA A 86 19.36 12.77 -2.35
CA ALA A 86 19.19 11.49 -2.99
C ALA A 86 17.72 11.08 -2.90
N GLY A 87 17.17 10.63 -4.02
CA GLY A 87 15.85 9.98 -4.10
C GLY A 87 15.99 8.52 -4.49
N LEU A 88 15.13 7.65 -3.97
CA LEU A 88 15.07 6.25 -4.33
C LEU A 88 13.66 5.90 -4.79
N ALA A 89 13.53 5.31 -5.96
CA ALA A 89 12.27 4.77 -6.47
C ALA A 89 12.36 3.25 -6.59
N LEU A 90 11.46 2.55 -5.90
CA LEU A 90 11.40 1.10 -5.83
C LEU A 90 10.19 0.59 -6.60
N SER A 91 10.43 -0.12 -7.69
CA SER A 91 9.38 -0.72 -8.51
C SER A 91 8.78 -1.97 -7.84
N GLY A 92 7.58 -2.34 -8.29
CA GLY A 92 7.03 -3.66 -8.03
C GLY A 92 7.81 -4.77 -8.74
N GLY A 93 7.50 -6.01 -8.43
CA GLY A 93 8.15 -7.17 -9.05
C GLY A 93 8.06 -8.46 -8.25
N GLY A 94 7.16 -8.55 -7.26
CA GLY A 94 6.98 -9.76 -6.46
C GLY A 94 8.27 -10.22 -5.78
N ASP A 95 8.68 -11.45 -6.02
CA ASP A 95 9.90 -12.09 -5.49
C ASP A 95 11.22 -11.41 -5.94
N HIS A 96 11.20 -10.65 -7.04
CA HIS A 96 12.34 -9.83 -7.45
C HIS A 96 12.70 -8.74 -6.43
N GLY A 97 11.84 -8.45 -5.46
CA GLY A 97 12.16 -7.61 -4.30
C GLY A 97 13.38 -8.09 -3.52
N ALA A 98 13.67 -9.39 -3.54
CA ALA A 98 14.89 -9.95 -2.95
C ALA A 98 16.17 -9.31 -3.51
N PHE A 99 16.19 -8.98 -4.82
CA PHE A 99 17.29 -8.22 -5.41
C PHE A 99 17.40 -6.83 -4.79
N GLY A 100 16.29 -6.11 -4.63
CA GLY A 100 16.27 -4.77 -4.01
C GLY A 100 16.78 -4.78 -2.58
N ALA A 101 16.35 -5.76 -1.78
CA ALA A 101 16.81 -5.94 -0.40
C ALA A 101 18.32 -6.23 -0.34
N GLY A 102 18.80 -7.18 -1.16
CA GLY A 102 20.21 -7.52 -1.24
C GLY A 102 21.07 -6.36 -1.76
N PHE A 103 20.58 -5.59 -2.74
CA PHE A 103 21.25 -4.40 -3.25
C PHE A 103 21.41 -3.33 -2.16
N LEU A 104 20.36 -3.01 -1.42
CA LEU A 104 20.40 -2.03 -0.34
C LEU A 104 21.41 -2.46 0.75
N LYS A 105 21.39 -3.74 1.14
CA LYS A 105 22.36 -4.29 2.10
C LYS A 105 23.79 -4.18 1.61
N GLY A 106 24.05 -4.57 0.36
CA GLY A 106 25.39 -4.44 -0.24
C GLY A 106 25.84 -2.99 -0.36
N TRP A 107 24.89 -2.07 -0.66
CA TRP A 107 25.19 -0.64 -0.72
C TRP A 107 25.56 -0.07 0.65
N SER A 108 24.86 -0.45 1.72
CA SER A 108 25.24 -0.09 3.10
C SER A 108 26.63 -0.61 3.46
N GLN A 109 26.90 -1.90 3.14
CA GLN A 109 28.23 -2.50 3.39
C GLN A 109 29.37 -1.79 2.66
N SER A 110 29.10 -1.16 1.51
CA SER A 110 30.10 -0.35 0.81
C SER A 110 30.40 0.98 1.49
N GLY A 111 29.59 1.39 2.47
CA GLY A 111 29.70 2.69 3.15
C GLY A 111 29.34 3.88 2.27
N THR A 112 28.70 3.65 1.09
CA THR A 112 28.40 4.73 0.13
C THR A 112 26.90 4.99 -0.03
N ARG A 113 26.04 4.24 0.67
CA ARG A 113 24.58 4.47 0.65
C ARG A 113 24.25 5.83 1.26
N PRO A 114 23.58 6.72 0.50
CA PRO A 114 23.22 8.04 1.02
C PRO A 114 21.99 7.93 1.94
N THR A 115 21.81 8.93 2.80
CA THR A 115 20.52 9.21 3.40
C THR A 115 19.56 9.72 2.33
N PHE A 116 18.43 9.01 2.13
CA PHE A 116 17.44 9.40 1.13
C PHE A 116 16.55 10.51 1.64
N LYS A 117 16.35 11.55 0.83
CA LYS A 117 15.37 12.62 1.07
C LYS A 117 13.96 12.13 0.79
N ILE A 118 13.80 11.36 -0.28
CA ILE A 118 12.52 10.82 -0.74
C ILE A 118 12.73 9.35 -1.09
N VAL A 119 11.85 8.49 -0.60
CA VAL A 119 11.72 7.11 -1.06
C VAL A 119 10.30 6.88 -1.55
N THR A 120 10.16 6.28 -2.72
CA THR A 120 8.87 5.88 -3.26
C THR A 120 8.85 4.38 -3.52
N GLY A 121 7.68 3.75 -3.34
CA GLY A 121 7.53 2.32 -3.56
C GLY A 121 6.17 1.91 -4.08
N ILE A 122 6.13 0.83 -4.86
CA ILE A 122 4.91 0.18 -5.34
C ILE A 122 5.06 -1.33 -5.17
N SER A 123 4.01 -2.03 -4.72
CA SER A 123 3.98 -3.48 -4.55
C SER A 123 5.13 -3.97 -3.63
N THR A 124 5.96 -4.91 -4.04
CA THR A 124 7.14 -5.32 -3.25
C THR A 124 8.08 -4.14 -2.95
N GLY A 125 8.16 -3.15 -3.85
CA GLY A 125 8.89 -1.90 -3.58
C GLY A 125 8.27 -1.08 -2.45
N ALA A 126 6.96 -1.15 -2.25
CA ALA A 126 6.28 -0.52 -1.12
C ALA A 126 6.66 -1.18 0.22
N LEU A 127 6.86 -2.51 0.23
CA LEU A 127 7.28 -3.25 1.42
C LEU A 127 8.76 -2.97 1.79
N ILE A 128 9.61 -2.66 0.80
CA ILE A 128 11.03 -2.32 1.00
C ILE A 128 11.21 -0.85 1.40
N ALA A 129 10.38 0.04 0.87
CA ALA A 129 10.54 1.50 0.96
C ALA A 129 10.67 2.05 2.39
N PRO A 130 9.89 1.59 3.40
CA PRO A 130 10.04 2.00 4.79
C PRO A 130 11.46 1.79 5.32
N PHE A 131 12.01 0.59 5.13
CA PHE A 131 13.35 0.22 5.60
C PHE A 131 14.44 0.95 4.81
N ALA A 132 14.23 1.14 3.50
CA ALA A 132 15.13 1.93 2.68
C ALA A 132 15.25 3.38 3.18
N LEU A 133 14.14 3.99 3.61
CA LEU A 133 14.11 5.35 4.17
C LEU A 133 14.82 5.42 5.52
N LEU A 134 14.59 4.44 6.39
CA LEU A 134 15.14 4.41 7.75
C LEU A 134 16.65 4.17 7.79
N GLY A 135 17.21 3.47 6.80
CA GLY A 135 18.65 3.32 6.65
C GLY A 135 19.19 1.94 7.02
N GLU A 136 20.53 1.87 7.16
CA GLU A 136 21.27 0.61 7.31
C GLU A 136 20.93 -0.21 8.56
N GLU A 137 20.46 0.43 9.61
CA GLU A 137 20.04 -0.24 10.85
C GLU A 137 18.89 -1.22 10.64
N TYR A 138 18.12 -1.07 9.55
CA TYR A 138 16.97 -1.89 9.21
C TYR A 138 17.27 -2.92 8.11
N ASP A 139 18.48 -2.97 7.58
CA ASP A 139 18.84 -3.86 6.48
C ASP A 139 18.75 -5.34 6.86
N ASP A 140 19.06 -5.70 8.10
CA ASP A 140 18.99 -7.10 8.55
C ASP A 140 17.55 -7.60 8.61
N ILE A 141 16.61 -6.75 9.03
CA ILE A 141 15.17 -7.06 9.01
C ILE A 141 14.73 -7.27 7.56
N LEU A 142 15.13 -6.38 6.66
CA LEU A 142 14.80 -6.46 5.25
C LEU A 142 15.35 -7.73 4.59
N VAL A 143 16.63 -8.08 4.85
CA VAL A 143 17.24 -9.30 4.32
C VAL A 143 16.54 -10.53 4.89
N GLN A 144 16.26 -10.57 6.19
CA GLN A 144 15.54 -11.68 6.81
C GLN A 144 14.18 -11.86 6.15
N ALA A 145 13.41 -10.79 5.95
CA ALA A 145 12.11 -10.86 5.30
C ALA A 145 12.17 -11.54 3.92
N TYR A 146 13.18 -11.18 3.09
CA TYR A 146 13.30 -11.71 1.73
C TYR A 146 14.10 -13.03 1.62
N THR A 147 14.72 -13.50 2.67
CA THR A 147 15.42 -14.79 2.69
C THR A 147 14.63 -15.92 3.35
N THR A 148 13.65 -15.56 4.21
CA THR A 148 12.78 -16.54 4.88
C THR A 148 11.41 -16.68 4.22
N VAL A 149 11.02 -15.71 3.40
CA VAL A 149 9.74 -15.69 2.70
C VAL A 149 9.77 -16.63 1.50
N THR A 150 8.85 -17.61 1.48
CA THR A 150 8.56 -18.49 0.32
C THR A 150 7.22 -18.06 -0.31
N ALA A 151 6.89 -18.60 -1.49
CA ALA A 151 5.58 -18.33 -2.10
C ALA A 151 4.44 -18.72 -1.15
N GLU A 152 4.57 -19.86 -0.43
CA GLU A 152 3.57 -20.32 0.54
C GLU A 152 3.46 -19.40 1.76
N SER A 153 4.50 -18.61 2.09
CA SER A 153 4.48 -17.64 3.18
C SER A 153 3.93 -16.27 2.77
N VAL A 154 3.58 -16.08 1.50
CA VAL A 154 2.98 -14.84 0.99
C VAL A 154 1.51 -15.03 0.66
N TYR A 155 1.14 -16.19 0.12
CA TYR A 155 -0.25 -16.48 -0.22
C TYR A 155 -0.54 -17.99 -0.19
N ARG A 156 -1.81 -18.35 -0.02
CA ARG A 156 -2.32 -19.71 -0.16
C ARG A 156 -3.28 -19.74 -1.32
N GLU A 157 -3.03 -20.64 -2.29
CA GLU A 157 -3.93 -20.82 -3.41
C GLU A 157 -5.25 -21.44 -2.96
N HIS A 158 -6.35 -20.88 -3.38
CA HIS A 158 -7.67 -21.46 -3.20
C HIS A 158 -7.93 -22.52 -4.27
N SER A 159 -8.66 -23.58 -3.91
CA SER A 159 -9.19 -24.51 -4.92
C SER A 159 -10.16 -23.76 -5.85
N PHE A 160 -10.35 -24.22 -7.09
CA PHE A 160 -11.26 -23.59 -8.07
C PHE A 160 -12.66 -23.34 -7.50
N ILE A 161 -13.18 -24.23 -6.66
CA ILE A 161 -14.50 -24.09 -6.03
C ILE A 161 -14.46 -22.96 -4.97
N SER A 162 -13.39 -22.88 -4.20
CA SER A 162 -13.20 -21.85 -3.18
C SER A 162 -12.96 -20.48 -3.82
N ALA A 163 -12.19 -20.40 -4.91
CA ALA A 163 -11.95 -19.17 -5.67
C ALA A 163 -13.25 -18.60 -6.27
N TYR A 164 -14.17 -19.46 -6.71
CA TYR A 164 -15.50 -19.04 -7.19
C TYR A 164 -16.41 -18.50 -6.07
N MET A 165 -16.22 -18.99 -4.85
CA MET A 165 -17.02 -18.58 -3.67
C MET A 165 -16.41 -17.36 -2.95
N ASN A 166 -15.13 -17.06 -3.18
CA ASN A 166 -14.40 -15.92 -2.61
C ASN A 166 -14.08 -14.91 -3.73
N GLU A 167 -13.94 -13.66 -3.36
CA GLU A 167 -13.66 -12.56 -4.30
C GLU A 167 -12.22 -12.58 -4.85
N ALA A 168 -11.39 -13.55 -4.41
CA ALA A 168 -9.99 -13.67 -4.81
C ALA A 168 -9.56 -15.12 -4.99
N MET A 169 -8.55 -15.34 -5.85
CA MET A 169 -7.98 -16.66 -6.11
C MET A 169 -7.03 -17.15 -5.03
N ALA A 170 -6.50 -16.24 -4.20
CA ALA A 170 -5.59 -16.56 -3.12
C ALA A 170 -5.95 -15.78 -1.84
N ASP A 171 -5.63 -16.38 -0.71
CA ASP A 171 -5.70 -15.74 0.61
C ASP A 171 -4.40 -14.95 0.83
N ASN A 172 -4.52 -13.66 1.19
CA ASN A 172 -3.39 -12.80 1.50
C ASN A 172 -3.08 -12.73 3.01
N HIS A 173 -3.73 -13.55 3.82
CA HIS A 173 -3.49 -13.60 5.27
C HIS A 173 -1.99 -13.76 5.62
N PRO A 174 -1.20 -14.62 4.92
CA PRO A 174 0.23 -14.71 5.20
C PRO A 174 0.99 -13.40 4.91
N LEU A 175 0.60 -12.65 3.87
CA LEU A 175 1.17 -11.33 3.59
C LEU A 175 0.79 -10.32 4.67
N GLN A 176 -0.46 -10.37 5.16
CA GLN A 176 -0.91 -9.52 6.27
C GLN A 176 -0.11 -9.81 7.54
N GLU A 177 0.06 -11.09 7.90
CA GLU A 177 0.89 -11.49 9.04
C GLU A 177 2.32 -10.97 8.91
N LEU A 178 2.94 -11.15 7.75
CA LEU A 178 4.30 -10.66 7.47
C LEU A 178 4.39 -9.14 7.61
N VAL A 179 3.44 -8.39 7.04
CA VAL A 179 3.43 -6.93 7.18
C VAL A 179 3.24 -6.51 8.63
N HIS A 180 2.39 -7.20 9.40
CA HIS A 180 2.22 -6.92 10.82
C HIS A 180 3.47 -7.23 11.64
N GLU A 181 4.20 -8.30 11.31
CA GLU A 181 5.44 -8.66 11.98
C GLU A 181 6.56 -7.66 11.69
N LEU A 182 6.71 -7.24 10.43
CA LEU A 182 7.78 -6.33 10.00
C LEU A 182 7.50 -4.87 10.29
N MET A 183 6.26 -4.41 10.14
CA MET A 183 5.83 -3.03 10.39
C MET A 183 5.28 -2.89 11.81
N THR A 184 6.17 -3.07 12.79
CA THR A 184 5.83 -2.83 14.20
C THR A 184 5.49 -1.36 14.45
N ASP A 185 4.88 -1.06 15.57
CA ASP A 185 4.52 0.31 15.91
C ASP A 185 5.78 1.19 16.03
N GLU A 186 6.90 0.64 16.50
CA GLU A 186 8.19 1.32 16.58
C GLU A 186 8.76 1.67 15.20
N VAL A 187 8.58 0.81 14.21
CA VAL A 187 8.99 1.09 12.82
C VAL A 187 8.14 2.21 12.23
N ILE A 188 6.83 2.20 12.47
CA ILE A 188 5.92 3.25 12.00
C ILE A 188 6.24 4.59 12.70
N ASP A 189 6.53 4.58 13.99
CA ASP A 189 7.00 5.76 14.73
C ASP A 189 8.31 6.30 14.16
N ALA A 190 9.26 5.43 13.83
CA ALA A 190 10.52 5.84 13.20
C ALA A 190 10.29 6.52 11.83
N ILE A 191 9.33 6.04 11.03
CA ILE A 191 8.90 6.70 9.79
C ILE A 191 8.30 8.08 10.08
N GLY A 192 7.44 8.18 11.09
CA GLY A 192 6.89 9.46 11.56
C GLY A 192 7.99 10.45 11.95
N GLN A 193 8.99 10.00 12.68
CA GLN A 193 10.15 10.82 13.06
C GLN A 193 11.01 11.21 11.84
N ALA A 194 11.21 10.30 10.88
CA ALA A 194 11.91 10.61 9.64
C ALA A 194 11.19 11.70 8.83
N HIS A 195 9.84 11.66 8.80
CA HIS A 195 9.01 12.71 8.21
C HIS A 195 9.24 14.07 8.89
N HIS A 196 9.26 14.12 10.23
CA HIS A 196 9.57 15.36 10.98
C HIS A 196 10.98 15.89 10.70
N ARG A 197 11.92 15.02 10.38
CA ARG A 197 13.28 15.41 9.97
C ARG A 197 13.38 15.79 8.47
N GLY A 198 12.24 15.88 7.80
CA GLY A 198 12.19 16.33 6.40
C GLY A 198 12.37 15.24 5.35
N GLN A 199 12.43 13.95 5.72
CA GLN A 199 12.39 12.84 4.77
C GLN A 199 10.96 12.54 4.34
N ARG A 200 10.76 11.92 3.18
CA ARG A 200 9.43 11.57 2.68
C ARG A 200 9.36 10.14 2.19
N LEU A 201 8.32 9.45 2.61
CA LEU A 201 7.95 8.13 2.13
C LEU A 201 6.63 8.20 1.39
N PHE A 202 6.64 7.84 0.11
CA PHE A 202 5.43 7.76 -0.70
C PHE A 202 5.20 6.35 -1.20
N ILE A 203 3.97 5.88 -1.07
CA ILE A 203 3.53 4.57 -1.57
C ILE A 203 2.43 4.79 -2.60
N GLY A 204 2.49 4.05 -3.71
CA GLY A 204 1.48 4.06 -4.76
C GLY A 204 0.51 2.89 -4.61
N THR A 205 -0.78 3.18 -4.75
CA THR A 205 -1.87 2.19 -4.89
C THR A 205 -2.72 2.52 -6.12
N THR A 206 -3.69 1.69 -6.42
CA THR A 206 -4.74 1.97 -7.41
C THR A 206 -6.09 1.98 -6.72
N ASN A 207 -6.81 3.08 -6.85
CA ASN A 207 -8.22 3.16 -6.49
C ASN A 207 -9.04 2.47 -7.58
N PHE A 208 -9.70 1.38 -7.24
CA PHE A 208 -10.47 0.57 -8.19
C PHE A 208 -11.77 1.24 -8.60
N ASP A 209 -12.42 1.95 -7.67
CA ASP A 209 -13.69 2.62 -7.93
C ASP A 209 -13.49 3.78 -8.92
N ALA A 210 -12.40 4.55 -8.76
CA ALA A 210 -12.04 5.65 -9.65
C ALA A 210 -11.18 5.22 -10.85
N GLN A 211 -10.60 4.01 -10.84
CA GLN A 211 -9.64 3.51 -11.84
C GLN A 211 -8.44 4.45 -12.01
N ARG A 212 -7.94 5.00 -10.91
CA ARG A 212 -6.85 5.99 -10.89
C ARG A 212 -5.75 5.61 -9.90
N PRO A 213 -4.49 5.99 -10.19
CA PRO A 213 -3.41 5.83 -9.23
C PRO A 213 -3.55 6.81 -8.07
N VAL A 214 -3.26 6.35 -6.85
CA VAL A 214 -3.23 7.16 -5.64
C VAL A 214 -1.83 7.10 -5.03
N ILE A 215 -1.29 8.23 -4.64
CA ILE A 215 -0.03 8.35 -3.91
C ILE A 215 -0.32 8.72 -2.46
N TRP A 216 0.27 7.98 -1.54
CA TRP A 216 0.11 8.13 -0.11
C TRP A 216 1.37 8.69 0.55
N ASN A 217 1.24 9.76 1.33
CA ASN A 217 2.31 10.28 2.18
C ASN A 217 2.33 9.49 3.49
N MET A 218 3.11 8.41 3.52
CA MET A 218 3.13 7.47 4.65
C MET A 218 3.64 8.09 5.94
N GLY A 219 4.55 9.07 5.84
CA GLY A 219 4.99 9.81 7.02
C GLY A 219 3.89 10.69 7.62
N ALA A 220 3.00 11.25 6.79
CA ALA A 220 1.82 11.97 7.26
C ALA A 220 0.80 11.02 7.89
N VAL A 221 0.60 9.82 7.33
CA VAL A 221 -0.24 8.77 7.93
C VAL A 221 0.31 8.36 9.30
N ALA A 222 1.61 8.07 9.41
CA ALA A 222 2.27 7.69 10.66
C ALA A 222 2.13 8.76 11.77
N ASN A 223 2.11 10.05 11.37
CA ASN A 223 1.95 11.18 12.30
C ASN A 223 0.50 11.61 12.51
N SER A 224 -0.46 10.91 11.92
CA SER A 224 -1.87 11.20 12.14
C SER A 224 -2.28 10.93 13.58
N ARG A 225 -3.25 11.70 14.08
CA ARG A 225 -3.87 11.46 15.39
C ARG A 225 -5.03 10.47 15.33
N HIS A 226 -5.30 9.91 14.15
CA HIS A 226 -6.35 8.91 13.98
C HIS A 226 -6.03 7.66 14.83
N PRO A 227 -6.99 7.12 15.60
CA PRO A 227 -6.73 5.97 16.48
C PRO A 227 -6.26 4.72 15.73
N GLU A 228 -6.62 4.59 14.45
CA GLU A 228 -6.25 3.46 13.60
C GLU A 228 -5.12 3.79 12.61
N ALA A 229 -4.35 4.88 12.82
CA ALA A 229 -3.30 5.31 11.89
C ALA A 229 -2.32 4.18 11.54
N TYR A 230 -1.92 3.37 12.50
CA TYR A 230 -0.97 2.27 12.30
C TYR A 230 -1.59 1.09 11.55
N ARG A 231 -2.89 0.81 11.78
CA ARG A 231 -3.62 -0.17 10.98
C ARG A 231 -3.70 0.29 9.52
N ILE A 232 -4.14 1.54 9.30
CA ILE A 232 -4.23 2.14 7.96
C ILE A 232 -2.86 2.15 7.26
N PHE A 233 -1.78 2.46 7.99
CA PHE A 233 -0.42 2.40 7.44
C PHE A 233 -0.09 1.01 6.88
N ARG A 234 -0.37 -0.06 7.64
CA ARG A 234 -0.16 -1.45 7.21
C ARG A 234 -1.08 -1.82 6.05
N ASP A 235 -2.35 -1.45 6.13
CA ASP A 235 -3.34 -1.70 5.09
C ASP A 235 -2.95 -1.08 3.74
N LEU A 236 -2.35 0.11 3.74
CA LEU A 236 -1.85 0.77 2.53
C LEU A 236 -0.67 0.02 1.89
N LEU A 237 0.22 -0.56 2.69
CA LEU A 237 1.29 -1.43 2.18
C LEU A 237 0.73 -2.71 1.56
N ILE A 238 -0.26 -3.33 2.22
CA ILE A 238 -0.97 -4.50 1.72
C ILE A 238 -1.72 -4.16 0.43
N ALA A 239 -2.46 -3.04 0.40
CA ALA A 239 -3.17 -2.56 -0.78
C ALA A 239 -2.25 -2.37 -1.98
N SER A 240 -1.05 -1.79 -1.76
CA SER A 240 -0.05 -1.63 -2.81
C SER A 240 0.47 -2.97 -3.36
N ALA A 241 0.52 -4.01 -2.53
CA ALA A 241 0.96 -5.35 -2.91
C ALA A 241 -0.17 -6.27 -3.38
N ALA A 242 -1.43 -5.87 -3.22
CA ALA A 242 -2.60 -6.66 -3.59
C ALA A 242 -2.80 -6.68 -5.11
N ILE A 243 -2.38 -7.76 -5.76
CA ILE A 243 -2.59 -7.96 -7.20
C ILE A 243 -4.08 -8.26 -7.41
N PRO A 244 -4.78 -7.47 -8.27
CA PRO A 244 -6.20 -7.69 -8.56
C PRO A 244 -6.49 -9.12 -9.02
N ILE A 245 -7.66 -9.64 -8.65
CA ILE A 245 -8.11 -11.02 -8.91
C ILE A 245 -7.38 -12.06 -8.05
N PHE A 246 -6.07 -11.91 -7.81
CA PHE A 246 -5.31 -12.85 -6.99
C PHE A 246 -5.53 -12.60 -5.50
N PHE A 247 -5.50 -11.33 -5.05
CA PHE A 247 -5.67 -10.96 -3.66
C PHE A 247 -6.97 -10.20 -3.42
N PRO A 248 -7.56 -10.31 -2.22
CA PRO A 248 -8.67 -9.46 -1.82
C PRO A 248 -8.28 -7.98 -1.88
N ALA A 249 -9.23 -7.14 -2.28
CA ALA A 249 -9.06 -5.69 -2.20
C ALA A 249 -9.02 -5.21 -0.75
N VAL A 250 -8.32 -4.12 -0.52
CA VAL A 250 -8.32 -3.40 0.76
C VAL A 250 -9.36 -2.28 0.68
N PHE A 251 -10.18 -2.15 1.72
CA PHE A 251 -11.22 -1.13 1.81
C PHE A 251 -10.83 -0.08 2.84
N LEU A 252 -11.08 1.18 2.50
CA LEU A 252 -10.84 2.32 3.36
C LEU A 252 -12.12 3.13 3.57
N ASP A 253 -12.34 3.52 4.83
CA ASP A 253 -13.40 4.47 5.16
C ASP A 253 -12.97 5.88 4.78
N VAL A 254 -13.77 6.53 3.95
CA VAL A 254 -13.53 7.89 3.48
C VAL A 254 -14.75 8.78 3.68
N GLU A 255 -14.52 10.07 3.83
CA GLU A 255 -15.57 11.08 3.91
C GLU A 255 -15.55 11.96 2.66
N ALA A 256 -16.71 12.22 2.09
CA ALA A 256 -16.91 13.18 1.02
C ALA A 256 -18.26 13.88 1.16
N ALA A 257 -18.30 15.20 1.02
CA ALA A 257 -19.51 16.02 1.15
C ALA A 257 -20.30 15.77 2.45
N GLY A 258 -19.61 15.48 3.56
CA GLY A 258 -20.20 15.23 4.87
C GLY A 258 -20.90 13.85 5.01
N LYS A 259 -20.54 12.89 4.15
CA LYS A 259 -21.04 11.51 4.19
C LYS A 259 -19.90 10.52 4.18
N MET A 260 -20.14 9.40 4.83
CA MET A 260 -19.20 8.27 4.87
C MET A 260 -19.40 7.35 3.68
N TYR A 261 -18.29 6.89 3.12
CA TYR A 261 -18.23 5.95 2.02
C TYR A 261 -17.14 4.90 2.27
N GLU A 262 -17.20 3.81 1.51
CA GLU A 262 -16.18 2.77 1.48
C GLU A 262 -15.51 2.77 0.11
N GLU A 263 -14.21 3.03 0.08
CA GLU A 263 -13.39 3.12 -1.13
C GLU A 263 -12.50 1.89 -1.26
N MET A 264 -12.37 1.34 -2.48
CA MET A 264 -11.60 0.15 -2.79
C MET A 264 -10.34 0.46 -3.59
#